data_148acb4b6bccdb1265f4cfb6aaadd310
#
_entry.id   148acb4b6bccdb1265f4cfb6aaadd310
#
_cell.length_a   1.000
_cell.length_b   1.000
_cell.length_c   1.000
_cell.angle_alpha   90.00
_cell.angle_beta   90.00
_cell.angle_gamma   90.00
#
_symmetry.space_group_name_H-M   'P 1'
#
loop_
_entity.id
_entity.type
_entity.pdbx_description
1 polymer ?
#
loop_
_entity_poly.entity_id
_entity_poly.type
_entity_poly.pdbx_seq_one_letter_code
_entity_poly.pdbx_strand_id
1 'polypeptide(L)'
;MQTPTPQQLMQQFAQKVARTRAYRYTWEFQERDEKTGKLSAKQIYTLEFLQPHYRKMTIVQRDAFSNGAVLIHNPDLDTKVHARKGFIRRVYERNDPEVARFFETDLGYILKELQRLFRGAKAEPVKSVQQGQRNGYQLVFAPPKDPVQRVSLTLERADLMPLRIEYADAKGTRSLRVYTEYAFPNLTKDDFTI
;
A
#
# COMPACT_ATOMS: atom_id res chain seq x y z
N MET A 1 -26.67 9.23 -3.56
CA MET A 1 -25.99 8.01 -4.06
C MET A 1 -26.17 6.90 -3.05
N GLN A 2 -26.53 5.71 -3.51
CA GLN A 2 -26.67 4.53 -2.65
C GLN A 2 -25.30 4.00 -2.24
N THR A 3 -25.14 3.61 -0.99
CA THR A 3 -23.90 2.98 -0.50
C THR A 3 -23.70 1.62 -1.19
N PRO A 4 -22.52 1.33 -1.76
CA PRO A 4 -22.27 0.08 -2.45
C PRO A 4 -22.29 -1.10 -1.48
N THR A 5 -22.59 -2.30 -1.97
CA THR A 5 -22.38 -3.53 -1.20
C THR A 5 -20.87 -3.82 -1.06
N PRO A 6 -20.43 -4.66 -0.10
CA PRO A 6 -19.02 -5.06 0.02
C PRO A 6 -18.42 -5.58 -1.29
N GLN A 7 -19.15 -6.45 -2.02
CA GLN A 7 -18.71 -7.01 -3.30
C GLN A 7 -18.60 -5.94 -4.39
N GLN A 8 -19.59 -5.05 -4.48
CA GLN A 8 -19.56 -3.95 -5.42
C GLN A 8 -18.37 -3.00 -5.16
N LEU A 9 -18.09 -2.68 -3.89
CA LEU A 9 -16.97 -1.82 -3.53
C LEU A 9 -15.62 -2.45 -3.92
N MET A 10 -15.41 -3.73 -3.62
CA MET A 10 -14.20 -4.46 -4.02
C MET A 10 -14.05 -4.55 -5.53
N GLN A 11 -15.14 -4.77 -6.27
CA GLN A 11 -15.13 -4.79 -7.73
C GLN A 11 -14.80 -3.43 -8.33
N GLN A 12 -15.39 -2.35 -7.81
CA GLN A 12 -15.12 -0.99 -8.25
C GLN A 12 -13.66 -0.59 -7.99
N PHE A 13 -13.12 -0.95 -6.83
CA PHE A 13 -11.70 -0.75 -6.50
C PHE A 13 -10.80 -1.50 -7.49
N ALA A 14 -11.11 -2.78 -7.76
CA ALA A 14 -10.35 -3.57 -8.73
C ALA A 14 -10.35 -2.95 -10.14
N GLN A 15 -11.51 -2.47 -10.61
CA GLN A 15 -11.63 -1.78 -11.89
C GLN A 15 -10.81 -0.48 -11.92
N LYS A 16 -10.81 0.28 -10.82
CA LYS A 16 -10.02 1.51 -10.71
C LYS A 16 -8.52 1.19 -10.81
N VAL A 17 -8.02 0.24 -10.03
CA VAL A 17 -6.61 -0.18 -10.06
C VAL A 17 -6.19 -0.63 -11.46
N ALA A 18 -7.01 -1.45 -12.13
CA ALA A 18 -6.73 -1.95 -13.47
C ALA A 18 -6.62 -0.83 -14.54
N ARG A 19 -7.39 0.25 -14.38
CA ARG A 19 -7.39 1.40 -15.29
C ARG A 19 -6.31 2.43 -14.98
N THR A 20 -5.69 2.39 -13.80
CA THR A 20 -4.72 3.38 -13.36
C THR A 20 -3.33 3.00 -13.85
N ARG A 21 -2.85 3.68 -14.89
CA ARG A 21 -1.55 3.40 -15.53
C ARG A 21 -0.35 3.87 -14.70
N ALA A 22 -0.46 5.06 -14.14
CA ALA A 22 0.59 5.68 -13.34
C ALA A 22 -0.02 6.37 -12.13
N TYR A 23 0.68 6.32 -11.01
CA TYR A 23 0.27 7.00 -9.79
C TYR A 23 1.48 7.27 -8.88
N ARG A 24 1.32 8.24 -8.02
CA ARG A 24 2.18 8.50 -6.88
C ARG A 24 1.33 8.62 -5.63
N TYR A 25 1.81 8.06 -4.53
CA TYR A 25 1.20 8.26 -3.24
C TYR A 25 2.23 8.28 -2.11
N THR A 26 1.89 8.95 -1.03
CA THR A 26 2.63 8.94 0.23
C THR A 26 1.80 8.19 1.26
N TRP A 27 2.45 7.31 2.04
CA TRP A 27 1.77 6.59 3.10
C TRP A 27 2.61 6.51 4.37
N GLU A 28 1.90 6.50 5.50
CA GLU A 28 2.42 6.16 6.81
C GLU A 28 2.23 4.67 7.05
N PHE A 29 3.23 4.01 7.58
CA PHE A 29 3.21 2.59 7.92
C PHE A 29 3.58 2.39 9.37
N GLN A 30 2.83 1.54 10.06
CA GLN A 30 3.14 1.04 11.39
C GLN A 30 2.87 -0.46 11.44
N GLU A 31 3.70 -1.19 12.16
CA GLU A 31 3.55 -2.62 12.39
C GLU A 31 3.72 -2.90 13.87
N ARG A 32 3.00 -3.88 14.39
CA ARG A 32 3.14 -4.28 15.78
C ARG A 32 4.46 -5.00 15.99
N ASP A 33 5.23 -4.50 16.93
CA ASP A 33 6.41 -5.17 17.43
C ASP A 33 5.97 -6.40 18.25
N GLU A 34 6.43 -7.58 17.88
CA GLU A 34 6.00 -8.84 18.50
C GLU A 34 6.47 -8.97 19.96
N LYS A 35 7.55 -8.30 20.34
CA LYS A 35 8.11 -8.36 21.70
C LYS A 35 7.35 -7.44 22.65
N THR A 36 7.04 -6.24 22.20
CA THR A 36 6.41 -5.20 23.04
C THR A 36 4.88 -5.16 22.92
N GLY A 37 4.31 -5.74 21.85
CA GLY A 37 2.90 -5.67 21.52
C GLY A 37 2.43 -4.28 21.05
N LYS A 38 3.33 -3.28 20.95
CA LYS A 38 3.01 -1.91 20.57
C LYS A 38 3.22 -1.70 19.07
N LEU A 39 2.49 -0.77 18.48
CA LEU A 39 2.78 -0.33 17.12
C LEU A 39 4.14 0.38 17.08
N SER A 40 4.92 0.12 16.05
CA SER A 40 6.19 0.78 15.76
C SER A 40 6.01 2.29 15.62
N ALA A 41 7.11 3.04 15.69
CA ALA A 41 7.11 4.42 15.23
C ALA A 41 6.61 4.49 13.77
N LYS A 42 5.99 5.61 13.42
CA LYS A 42 5.54 5.86 12.04
C LYS A 42 6.72 5.87 11.09
N GLN A 43 6.58 5.13 10.01
CA GLN A 43 7.48 5.15 8.87
C GLN A 43 6.74 5.79 7.70
N ILE A 44 7.38 6.70 6.97
CA ILE A 44 6.74 7.44 5.86
C ILE A 44 7.49 7.15 4.58
N TYR A 45 6.75 6.81 3.55
CA TYR A 45 7.27 6.46 2.23
C TYR A 45 6.47 7.16 1.14
N THR A 46 7.12 7.45 0.03
CA THR A 46 6.46 7.85 -1.22
C THR A 46 6.75 6.80 -2.29
N LEU A 47 5.73 6.32 -2.98
CA LEU A 47 5.84 5.43 -4.13
C LEU A 47 5.41 6.17 -5.40
N GLU A 48 6.21 6.05 -6.44
CA GLU A 48 5.87 6.31 -7.84
C GLU A 48 5.79 4.96 -8.56
N PHE A 49 4.72 4.75 -9.30
CA PHE A 49 4.47 3.52 -10.04
C PHE A 49 4.02 3.84 -11.46
N LEU A 50 4.57 3.09 -12.43
CA LEU A 50 4.11 3.08 -13.81
C LEU A 50 3.95 1.61 -14.26
N GLN A 51 2.78 1.31 -14.86
CA GLN A 51 2.57 -0.02 -15.43
C GLN A 51 3.57 -0.32 -16.56
N PRO A 52 3.99 -1.59 -16.72
CA PRO A 52 3.49 -2.73 -15.96
C PRO A 52 4.16 -2.93 -14.59
N HIS A 53 5.43 -2.52 -14.38
CA HIS A 53 6.17 -2.89 -13.16
C HIS A 53 7.27 -1.91 -12.74
N TYR A 54 7.28 -0.68 -13.28
CA TYR A 54 8.25 0.33 -12.85
C TYR A 54 7.88 0.87 -11.48
N ARG A 55 8.84 0.91 -10.56
CA ARG A 55 8.64 1.38 -9.19
C ARG A 55 9.80 2.25 -8.75
N LYS A 56 9.46 3.33 -8.06
CA LYS A 56 10.43 4.16 -7.36
C LYS A 56 9.85 4.51 -6.00
N MET A 57 10.53 4.12 -4.95
CA MET A 57 10.14 4.40 -3.57
C MET A 57 11.17 5.27 -2.90
N THR A 58 10.71 6.36 -2.32
CA THR A 58 11.54 7.23 -1.47
C THR A 58 11.19 6.96 -0.01
N ILE A 59 12.19 6.68 0.81
CA ILE A 59 12.05 6.56 2.26
C ILE A 59 12.12 7.97 2.84
N VAL A 60 10.97 8.52 3.22
CA VAL A 60 10.88 9.88 3.76
C VAL A 60 11.24 9.90 5.24
N GLN A 61 10.69 8.95 5.99
CA GLN A 61 10.97 8.80 7.41
C GLN A 61 10.93 7.33 7.82
N ARG A 62 12.04 6.83 8.34
CA ARG A 62 12.15 5.47 8.90
C ARG A 62 13.17 5.45 10.03
N ASP A 63 14.43 5.64 9.71
CA ASP A 63 15.58 5.68 10.61
C ASP A 63 16.67 6.58 10.01
N ALA A 64 17.65 6.96 10.82
CA ALA A 64 18.71 7.88 10.40
C ALA A 64 19.51 7.39 9.18
N PHE A 65 19.65 6.08 8.99
CA PHE A 65 20.41 5.50 7.89
C PHE A 65 19.60 5.42 6.60
N SER A 66 18.29 5.18 6.70
CA SER A 66 17.42 4.95 5.53
C SER A 66 16.76 6.22 5.01
N ASN A 67 16.57 7.26 5.84
CA ASN A 67 15.91 8.50 5.43
C ASN A 67 16.59 9.14 4.22
N GLY A 68 15.79 9.47 3.21
CA GLY A 68 16.24 10.02 1.93
C GLY A 68 16.79 8.96 0.95
N ALA A 69 16.78 7.68 1.29
CA ALA A 69 17.13 6.63 0.34
C ALA A 69 16.02 6.46 -0.70
N VAL A 70 16.43 6.23 -1.94
CA VAL A 70 15.55 5.96 -3.09
C VAL A 70 15.81 4.54 -3.59
N LEU A 71 14.76 3.74 -3.68
CA LEU A 71 14.77 2.39 -4.27
C LEU A 71 14.09 2.45 -5.64
N ILE A 72 14.71 1.87 -6.65
CA ILE A 72 14.22 1.87 -8.04
C ILE A 72 14.23 0.44 -8.56
N HIS A 73 13.12 0.04 -9.17
CA HIS A 73 13.02 -1.15 -10.00
C HIS A 73 12.58 -0.75 -11.40
N ASN A 74 13.46 -0.98 -12.36
CA ASN A 74 13.22 -0.76 -13.78
C ASN A 74 13.34 -2.11 -14.50
N PRO A 75 12.21 -2.72 -14.93
CA PRO A 75 12.22 -4.04 -15.54
C PRO A 75 12.89 -4.08 -16.92
N ASP A 76 13.10 -2.94 -17.59
CA ASP A 76 13.84 -2.86 -18.84
C ASP A 76 15.37 -2.93 -18.61
N LEU A 77 15.82 -2.60 -17.39
CA LEU A 77 17.23 -2.65 -17.03
C LEU A 77 17.62 -4.06 -16.55
N ASP A 78 16.95 -4.54 -15.51
CA ASP A 78 17.16 -5.86 -14.92
C ASP A 78 16.00 -6.24 -13.97
N THR A 79 16.15 -7.36 -13.26
CA THR A 79 15.16 -7.84 -12.28
C THR A 79 15.42 -7.35 -10.85
N LYS A 80 16.44 -6.52 -10.65
CA LYS A 80 16.97 -6.12 -9.34
C LYS A 80 16.31 -4.84 -8.81
N VAL A 81 16.62 -4.51 -7.58
CA VAL A 81 16.29 -3.24 -6.95
C VAL A 81 17.58 -2.45 -6.74
N HIS A 82 17.64 -1.29 -7.32
CA HIS A 82 18.75 -0.38 -7.19
C HIS A 82 18.42 0.64 -6.11
N ALA A 83 19.26 0.74 -5.09
CA ALA A 83 19.10 1.70 -4.01
C ALA A 83 20.18 2.77 -4.07
N ARG A 84 19.79 4.02 -3.82
CA ARG A 84 20.70 5.17 -3.76
C ARG A 84 20.39 6.06 -2.55
N LYS A 85 21.43 6.47 -1.87
CA LYS A 85 21.38 7.54 -0.85
C LYS A 85 22.63 8.42 -0.99
N GLY A 86 22.49 9.66 -1.46
CA GLY A 86 23.61 10.50 -1.83
C GLY A 86 24.50 9.84 -2.89
N PHE A 87 25.77 9.61 -2.56
CA PHE A 87 26.73 8.93 -3.43
C PHE A 87 26.81 7.41 -3.20
N ILE A 88 26.13 6.88 -2.16
CA ILE A 88 26.11 5.44 -1.86
C ILE A 88 25.10 4.78 -2.79
N ARG A 89 25.53 3.71 -3.45
CA ARG A 89 24.68 2.86 -4.29
C ARG A 89 24.76 1.42 -3.83
N ARG A 90 23.62 0.71 -3.84
CA ARG A 90 23.53 -0.72 -3.58
C ARG A 90 22.58 -1.36 -4.58
N VAL A 91 22.77 -2.63 -4.84
CA VAL A 91 21.89 -3.44 -5.69
C VAL A 91 21.46 -4.64 -4.89
N TYR A 92 20.16 -4.90 -4.87
CA TYR A 92 19.55 -6.00 -4.15
C TYR A 92 18.87 -6.95 -5.14
N GLU A 93 18.95 -8.23 -4.86
CA GLU A 93 18.11 -9.20 -5.56
C GLU A 93 16.64 -8.99 -5.16
N ARG A 94 15.72 -9.34 -6.07
CA ARG A 94 14.27 -9.13 -5.84
C ARG A 94 13.74 -9.82 -4.58
N ASN A 95 14.32 -10.96 -4.21
CA ASN A 95 13.95 -11.78 -3.06
C ASN A 95 14.73 -11.43 -1.78
N ASP A 96 15.55 -10.38 -1.80
CA ASP A 96 16.27 -9.93 -0.62
C ASP A 96 15.28 -9.41 0.43
N PRO A 97 15.35 -9.89 1.69
CA PRO A 97 14.46 -9.45 2.76
C PRO A 97 14.46 -7.94 3.01
N GLU A 98 15.57 -7.25 2.73
CA GLU A 98 15.68 -5.79 2.90
C GLU A 98 14.76 -5.02 1.95
N VAL A 99 14.46 -5.58 0.78
CA VAL A 99 13.63 -4.94 -0.25
C VAL A 99 12.31 -5.68 -0.52
N ALA A 100 12.03 -6.77 0.16
CA ALA A 100 10.80 -7.56 -0.07
C ALA A 100 9.55 -6.67 0.00
N ARG A 101 9.45 -5.79 1.00
CA ARG A 101 8.32 -4.87 1.16
C ARG A 101 8.17 -3.85 0.02
N PHE A 102 9.23 -3.55 -0.70
CA PHE A 102 9.17 -2.65 -1.85
C PHE A 102 8.20 -3.16 -2.93
N PHE A 103 8.14 -4.48 -3.13
CA PHE A 103 7.23 -5.10 -4.10
C PHE A 103 5.80 -5.28 -3.59
N GLU A 104 5.60 -5.15 -2.26
CA GLU A 104 4.29 -5.31 -1.61
C GLU A 104 3.52 -3.99 -1.47
N THR A 105 4.04 -2.92 -2.05
CA THR A 105 3.49 -1.58 -1.85
C THR A 105 2.61 -1.11 -2.99
N ASP A 106 2.71 -1.65 -4.19
CA ASP A 106 1.86 -1.20 -5.29
C ASP A 106 0.39 -1.60 -5.13
N LEU A 107 -0.49 -0.81 -5.76
CA LEU A 107 -1.94 -1.03 -5.65
C LEU A 107 -2.39 -2.39 -6.20
N GLY A 108 -1.68 -2.94 -7.17
CA GLY A 108 -1.98 -4.26 -7.73
C GLY A 108 -1.71 -5.37 -6.73
N TYR A 109 -0.58 -5.30 -6.02
CA TYR A 109 -0.26 -6.24 -4.94
C TYR A 109 -1.26 -6.12 -3.79
N ILE A 110 -1.53 -4.89 -3.33
CA ILE A 110 -2.49 -4.61 -2.26
C ILE A 110 -3.88 -5.15 -2.61
N LEU A 111 -4.35 -4.90 -3.84
CA LEU A 111 -5.63 -5.41 -4.31
C LEU A 111 -5.66 -6.94 -4.31
N LYS A 112 -4.61 -7.60 -4.81
CA LYS A 112 -4.51 -9.08 -4.85
C LYS A 112 -4.57 -9.67 -3.46
N GLU A 113 -3.89 -9.09 -2.49
CA GLU A 113 -3.94 -9.52 -1.09
C GLU A 113 -5.32 -9.32 -0.48
N LEU A 114 -5.93 -8.15 -0.66
CA LEU A 114 -7.27 -7.86 -0.17
C LEU A 114 -8.31 -8.81 -0.78
N GLN A 115 -8.22 -9.11 -2.09
CA GLN A 115 -9.11 -10.08 -2.74
C GLN A 115 -8.94 -11.50 -2.19
N ARG A 116 -7.69 -11.92 -1.91
CA ARG A 116 -7.40 -13.21 -1.28
C ARG A 116 -8.06 -13.31 0.09
N LEU A 117 -7.90 -12.28 0.93
CA LEU A 117 -8.47 -12.22 2.27
C LEU A 117 -10.01 -12.08 2.26
N PHE A 118 -10.55 -11.38 1.27
CA PHE A 118 -11.98 -11.15 1.13
C PHE A 118 -12.74 -12.40 0.65
N ARG A 119 -12.06 -13.35 0.00
CA ARG A 119 -12.69 -14.58 -0.52
C ARG A 119 -13.26 -15.44 0.61
N GLY A 120 -14.58 -15.57 0.65
CA GLY A 120 -15.29 -16.29 1.70
C GLY A 120 -15.35 -15.59 3.06
N ALA A 121 -14.91 -14.33 3.13
CA ALA A 121 -14.94 -13.54 4.35
C ALA A 121 -16.38 -13.16 4.74
N LYS A 122 -16.59 -13.02 6.04
CA LYS A 122 -17.78 -12.36 6.58
C LYS A 122 -17.56 -10.86 6.57
N ALA A 123 -18.32 -10.12 5.75
CA ALA A 123 -18.20 -8.68 5.61
C ALA A 123 -19.37 -7.96 6.29
N GLU A 124 -19.06 -6.87 6.97
CA GLU A 124 -20.07 -5.92 7.46
C GLU A 124 -20.61 -5.06 6.30
N PRO A 125 -21.83 -4.49 6.43
CA PRO A 125 -22.30 -3.48 5.49
C PRO A 125 -21.31 -2.34 5.35
N VAL A 126 -21.11 -1.87 4.13
CA VAL A 126 -20.23 -0.70 3.87
C VAL A 126 -20.80 0.53 4.55
N LYS A 127 -19.93 1.27 5.24
CA LYS A 127 -20.27 2.51 5.94
C LYS A 127 -19.67 3.71 5.22
N SER A 128 -20.40 4.81 5.14
CA SER A 128 -19.80 6.10 4.78
C SER A 128 -19.09 6.65 6.00
N VAL A 129 -17.83 7.04 5.83
CA VAL A 129 -16.98 7.57 6.91
C VAL A 129 -16.28 8.85 6.45
N GLN A 130 -15.85 9.65 7.41
CA GLN A 130 -14.98 10.79 7.17
C GLN A 130 -13.60 10.50 7.79
N GLN A 131 -12.55 10.68 7.00
CA GLN A 131 -11.15 10.56 7.45
C GLN A 131 -10.42 11.88 7.17
N GLY A 132 -10.23 12.68 8.21
CA GLY A 132 -9.79 14.07 8.04
C GLY A 132 -10.82 14.87 7.23
N GLN A 133 -10.38 15.47 6.12
CA GLN A 133 -11.25 16.21 5.20
C GLN A 133 -11.80 15.35 4.06
N ARG A 134 -11.48 14.06 4.01
CA ARG A 134 -11.87 13.16 2.92
C ARG A 134 -13.06 12.30 3.32
N ASN A 135 -14.02 12.19 2.42
CA ASN A 135 -15.16 11.28 2.55
C ASN A 135 -14.79 9.92 1.95
N GLY A 136 -15.07 8.85 2.67
CA GLY A 136 -14.73 7.49 2.25
C GLY A 136 -15.85 6.48 2.46
N TYR A 137 -15.64 5.31 1.86
CA TYR A 137 -16.37 4.09 2.13
C TYR A 137 -15.49 3.18 2.98
N GLN A 138 -15.97 2.75 4.13
CA GLN A 138 -15.30 1.77 4.97
C GLN A 138 -15.92 0.40 4.79
N LEU A 139 -15.08 -0.56 4.45
CA LEU A 139 -15.38 -1.99 4.38
C LEU A 139 -14.61 -2.70 5.49
N VAL A 140 -15.35 -3.41 6.35
CA VAL A 140 -14.77 -4.26 7.41
C VAL A 140 -15.15 -5.69 7.13
N PHE A 141 -14.18 -6.61 7.19
CA PHE A 141 -14.44 -8.03 6.96
C PHE A 141 -13.48 -8.92 7.77
N ALA A 142 -13.95 -10.14 8.05
CA ALA A 142 -13.21 -11.18 8.76
C ALA A 142 -12.85 -12.30 7.79
N PRO A 143 -11.55 -12.46 7.43
CA PRO A 143 -11.10 -13.57 6.56
C PRO A 143 -11.34 -14.94 7.22
N PRO A 144 -11.71 -15.96 6.47
CA PRO A 144 -11.79 -17.30 7.01
C PRO A 144 -10.38 -17.91 7.14
N LYS A 145 -10.09 -18.51 8.29
CA LYS A 145 -8.87 -19.35 8.50
C LYS A 145 -7.53 -18.63 8.22
N ASP A 146 -7.46 -17.34 8.43
CA ASP A 146 -6.22 -16.54 8.28
C ASP A 146 -5.78 -16.03 9.66
N PRO A 147 -4.47 -15.88 9.93
CA PRO A 147 -3.98 -15.23 11.16
C PRO A 147 -4.52 -13.80 11.34
N VAL A 148 -4.79 -13.11 10.24
CA VAL A 148 -5.54 -11.85 10.24
C VAL A 148 -7.02 -12.17 10.47
N GLN A 149 -7.59 -11.67 11.57
CA GLN A 149 -8.98 -11.91 11.94
C GLN A 149 -9.93 -10.80 11.48
N ARG A 150 -9.38 -9.62 11.22
CA ARG A 150 -10.16 -8.46 10.78
C ARG A 150 -9.33 -7.58 9.85
N VAL A 151 -9.95 -7.18 8.75
CA VAL A 151 -9.43 -6.18 7.82
C VAL A 151 -10.39 -5.00 7.80
N SER A 152 -9.87 -3.78 7.96
CA SER A 152 -10.61 -2.54 7.75
C SER A 152 -9.98 -1.77 6.58
N LEU A 153 -10.71 -1.66 5.50
CA LEU A 153 -10.34 -0.93 4.29
C LEU A 153 -11.19 0.33 4.18
N THR A 154 -10.57 1.49 4.11
CA THR A 154 -11.25 2.75 3.78
C THR A 154 -10.78 3.22 2.41
N LEU A 155 -11.71 3.40 1.48
CA LEU A 155 -11.47 3.94 0.14
C LEU A 155 -12.08 5.34 0.04
N GLU A 156 -11.38 6.26 -0.59
CA GLU A 156 -11.91 7.60 -0.88
C GLU A 156 -13.12 7.49 -1.81
N ARG A 157 -14.17 8.25 -1.50
CA ARG A 157 -15.43 8.18 -2.27
C ARG A 157 -15.30 8.74 -3.68
N ALA A 158 -14.39 9.70 -3.87
CA ALA A 158 -14.24 10.41 -5.14
C ALA A 158 -13.55 9.55 -6.21
N ASP A 159 -12.51 8.82 -5.83
CA ASP A 159 -11.65 8.12 -6.78
C ASP A 159 -11.36 6.65 -6.42
N LEU A 160 -11.90 6.18 -5.30
CA LEU A 160 -11.74 4.81 -4.78
C LEU A 160 -10.29 4.44 -4.43
N MET A 161 -9.43 5.43 -4.20
CA MET A 161 -8.07 5.16 -3.70
C MET A 161 -8.08 4.85 -2.20
N PRO A 162 -7.19 3.98 -1.72
CA PRO A 162 -7.11 3.69 -0.30
C PRO A 162 -6.78 4.94 0.52
N LEU A 163 -7.51 5.16 1.60
CA LEU A 163 -7.19 6.14 2.63
C LEU A 163 -6.55 5.46 3.83
N ARG A 164 -7.01 4.24 4.14
CA ARG A 164 -6.53 3.48 5.29
C ARG A 164 -6.73 1.99 5.05
N ILE A 165 -5.73 1.21 5.42
CA ILE A 165 -5.82 -0.25 5.50
C ILE A 165 -5.28 -0.67 6.87
N GLU A 166 -6.08 -1.41 7.61
CA GLU A 166 -5.72 -1.95 8.91
C GLU A 166 -5.95 -3.45 8.93
N TYR A 167 -4.93 -4.17 9.34
CA TYR A 167 -4.99 -5.61 9.60
C TYR A 167 -4.92 -5.84 11.11
N ALA A 168 -5.83 -6.63 11.65
CA ALA A 168 -5.87 -6.96 13.06
C ALA A 168 -5.98 -8.48 13.27
N ASP A 169 -5.43 -8.95 14.38
CA ASP A 169 -5.57 -10.31 14.89
C ASP A 169 -6.17 -10.30 16.31
N ALA A 170 -6.13 -11.42 17.03
CA ALA A 170 -6.66 -11.53 18.38
C ALA A 170 -5.97 -10.57 19.40
N LYS A 171 -4.76 -10.10 19.08
CA LYS A 171 -3.98 -9.18 19.93
C LYS A 171 -4.19 -7.70 19.55
N GLY A 172 -5.08 -7.40 18.61
CA GLY A 172 -5.37 -6.05 18.14
C GLY A 172 -4.72 -5.72 16.79
N THR A 173 -4.45 -4.44 16.50
CA THR A 173 -3.87 -3.99 15.25
C THR A 173 -2.49 -4.60 15.03
N ARG A 174 -2.34 -5.37 13.94
CA ARG A 174 -1.08 -5.97 13.50
C ARG A 174 -0.29 -5.03 12.60
N SER A 175 -0.96 -4.43 11.63
CA SER A 175 -0.35 -3.40 10.79
C SER A 175 -1.36 -2.36 10.34
N LEU A 176 -0.87 -1.15 10.12
CA LEU A 176 -1.65 0.02 9.73
C LEU A 176 -0.94 0.76 8.60
N ARG A 177 -1.68 1.05 7.53
CA ARG A 177 -1.25 1.92 6.42
C ARG A 177 -2.24 3.07 6.33
N VAL A 178 -1.76 4.31 6.35
CA VAL A 178 -2.56 5.52 6.15
C VAL A 178 -2.01 6.27 4.95
N TYR A 179 -2.82 6.49 3.95
CA TYR A 179 -2.44 7.15 2.71
C TYR A 179 -2.80 8.63 2.79
N THR A 180 -1.81 9.49 2.68
CA THR A 180 -1.97 10.92 2.92
C THR A 180 -2.12 11.73 1.64
N GLU A 181 -1.44 11.31 0.58
CA GLU A 181 -1.42 12.03 -0.70
C GLU A 181 -1.56 11.05 -1.85
N TYR A 182 -2.36 11.44 -2.85
CA TYR A 182 -2.46 10.76 -4.13
C TYR A 182 -2.28 11.75 -5.26
N ALA A 183 -1.55 11.33 -6.30
CA ALA A 183 -1.42 12.05 -7.55
C ALA A 183 -1.40 11.05 -8.71
N PHE A 184 -1.84 11.48 -9.88
CA PHE A 184 -1.81 10.71 -11.12
C PHE A 184 -0.91 11.44 -12.13
N PRO A 185 0.42 11.45 -11.90
CA PRO A 185 1.36 12.14 -12.77
C PRO A 185 1.49 11.44 -14.12
N ASN A 186 1.93 12.19 -15.12
CA ASN A 186 2.28 11.62 -16.40
C ASN A 186 3.72 11.08 -16.37
N LEU A 187 3.90 9.93 -15.72
CA LEU A 187 5.21 9.26 -15.60
C LEU A 187 5.61 8.59 -16.91
N THR A 188 6.89 8.60 -17.16
CA THR A 188 7.58 7.90 -18.26
C THR A 188 8.61 6.91 -17.69
N LYS A 189 9.17 6.06 -18.51
CA LYS A 189 10.22 5.11 -18.10
C LYS A 189 11.48 5.83 -17.59
N ASP A 190 11.76 7.03 -18.10
CA ASP A 190 12.94 7.83 -17.73
C ASP A 190 12.89 8.32 -16.28
N ASP A 191 11.69 8.41 -15.68
CA ASP A 191 11.51 8.74 -14.26
C ASP A 191 12.03 7.64 -13.32
N PHE A 192 12.31 6.44 -13.84
CA PHE A 192 12.78 5.26 -13.13
C PHE A 192 14.24 4.90 -13.45
N THR A 193 15.06 5.89 -13.75
CA THR A 193 16.51 5.75 -13.92
C THR A 193 17.26 6.00 -12.61
N ILE A 194 18.52 5.48 -12.50
CA ILE A 194 19.37 5.51 -11.30
C ILE A 194 20.35 6.68 -11.39
#